data_bc4b73710cf9d8bc619c2df7c7f1e54f
#
_entry.id   bc4b73710cf9d8bc619c2df7c7f1e54f
#
_cell.length_a   1.000
_cell.length_b   1.000
_cell.length_c   1.000
_cell.angle_alpha   90.00
_cell.angle_beta   90.00
_cell.angle_gamma   90.00
#
_symmetry.space_group_name_H-M   'P 1'
#
loop_
_entity.id
_entity.type
_entity.pdbx_description
1 polymer ?
#
loop_
_entity_poly.entity_id
_entity_poly.type
_entity_poly.pdbx_seq_one_letter_code
_entity_poly.pdbx_strand_id
1 'polypeptide(L)'
;LDYKAKVKKKVQKRVFQELIALANAHDKPMILHCRYSHARAHQMVKDAGVKQAVFHWYSGPIDLVPEIAASGYYMSACPALIYNPYHIEAIRAVPLSSLLLETDCPVTYQTLESRPVHVRLTLEKAAEARGETLEEIAAATTANARRCFGI
;
A
#
# COMPACT_ATOMS: atom_id res chain seq x y z
N LEU A 1 1.56 -10.86 -3.81
CA LEU A 1 0.81 -11.87 -4.59
C LEU A 1 0.17 -11.24 -5.81
N ASP A 2 0.49 -11.72 -7.00
CA ASP A 2 -0.08 -11.23 -8.25
C ASP A 2 -0.82 -12.38 -8.97
N TYR A 3 -2.15 -12.40 -8.88
CA TYR A 3 -2.95 -13.46 -9.49
C TYR A 3 -3.21 -13.25 -10.99
N LYS A 4 -2.72 -12.16 -11.58
CA LYS A 4 -2.65 -11.94 -13.03
C LYS A 4 -1.35 -12.49 -13.64
N ALA A 5 -0.31 -12.65 -12.84
CA ALA A 5 0.97 -13.22 -13.29
C ALA A 5 0.81 -14.69 -13.72
N LYS A 6 1.62 -15.11 -14.69
CA LYS A 6 1.59 -16.50 -15.22
C LYS A 6 2.10 -17.56 -14.23
N VAL A 7 2.64 -17.15 -13.08
CA VAL A 7 3.12 -18.06 -12.03
C VAL A 7 1.95 -18.68 -11.29
N LYS A 8 1.98 -20.02 -11.08
CA LYS A 8 0.91 -20.75 -10.38
C LYS A 8 0.68 -20.15 -8.98
N LYS A 9 -0.59 -19.88 -8.63
CA LYS A 9 -0.99 -19.32 -7.31
C LYS A 9 -0.43 -20.11 -6.12
N LYS A 10 -0.33 -21.44 -6.22
CA LYS A 10 0.26 -22.29 -5.16
C LYS A 10 1.74 -21.97 -4.92
N VAL A 11 2.50 -21.73 -5.98
CA VAL A 11 3.93 -21.35 -5.88
C VAL A 11 4.07 -19.97 -5.25
N GLN A 12 3.30 -18.99 -5.72
CA GLN A 12 3.28 -17.65 -5.15
C GLN A 12 2.97 -17.67 -3.64
N LYS A 13 1.95 -18.43 -3.22
CA LYS A 13 1.57 -18.55 -1.81
C LYS A 13 2.70 -19.14 -0.96
N ARG A 14 3.37 -20.20 -1.44
CA ARG A 14 4.48 -20.81 -0.73
C ARG A 14 5.62 -19.81 -0.52
N VAL A 15 6.07 -19.16 -1.60
CA VAL A 15 7.12 -18.14 -1.51
C VAL A 15 6.71 -17.00 -0.58
N PHE A 16 5.45 -16.56 -0.65
CA PHE A 16 4.95 -15.50 0.22
C PHE A 16 4.96 -15.92 1.71
N GLN A 17 4.65 -17.18 2.03
CA GLN A 17 4.76 -17.72 3.40
C GLN A 17 6.21 -17.72 3.89
N GLU A 18 7.16 -18.10 3.03
CA GLU A 18 8.60 -18.06 3.36
C GLU A 18 9.08 -16.63 3.63
N LEU A 19 8.64 -15.65 2.81
CA LEU A 19 8.93 -14.23 3.02
C LEU A 19 8.30 -13.66 4.30
N ILE A 20 7.08 -14.07 4.64
CA ILE A 20 6.42 -13.72 5.91
C ILE A 20 7.25 -14.24 7.09
N ALA A 21 7.68 -15.51 7.04
CA ALA A 21 8.50 -16.09 8.09
C ALA A 21 9.82 -15.35 8.25
N LEU A 22 10.45 -14.97 7.14
CA LEU A 22 11.69 -14.18 7.14
C LEU A 22 11.47 -12.78 7.76
N ALA A 23 10.41 -12.08 7.36
CA ALA A 23 10.07 -10.76 7.90
C ALA A 23 9.86 -10.82 9.41
N ASN A 24 9.12 -11.82 9.90
CA ASN A 24 8.88 -12.02 11.33
C ASN A 24 10.18 -12.37 12.08
N ALA A 25 11.03 -13.23 11.52
CA ALA A 25 12.30 -13.59 12.13
C ALA A 25 13.27 -12.40 12.32
N HIS A 26 13.16 -11.40 11.44
CA HIS A 26 14.02 -10.21 11.46
C HIS A 26 13.28 -8.94 11.97
N ASP A 27 12.05 -9.08 12.43
CA ASP A 27 11.20 -7.96 12.88
C ASP A 27 11.14 -6.80 11.86
N LYS A 28 10.89 -7.15 10.58
CA LYS A 28 10.87 -6.18 9.49
C LYS A 28 9.47 -5.94 8.96
N PRO A 29 9.12 -4.69 8.63
CA PRO A 29 7.88 -4.38 7.93
C PRO A 29 7.88 -5.00 6.53
N MET A 30 6.69 -5.38 6.06
CA MET A 30 6.51 -5.93 4.71
C MET A 30 5.85 -4.92 3.78
N ILE A 31 6.41 -4.71 2.58
CA ILE A 31 5.74 -3.99 1.50
C ILE A 31 5.15 -5.03 0.54
N LEU A 32 3.84 -5.00 0.36
CA LEU A 32 3.07 -6.06 -0.30
C LEU A 32 2.58 -5.60 -1.67
N HIS A 33 3.04 -6.27 -2.73
CA HIS A 33 2.40 -6.18 -4.03
C HIS A 33 1.21 -7.12 -4.10
N CYS A 34 0.00 -6.56 -4.34
CA CYS A 34 -1.24 -7.33 -4.46
C CYS A 34 -1.97 -7.00 -5.75
N ARG A 35 -2.25 -8.04 -6.55
CA ARG A 35 -3.10 -7.92 -7.74
C ARG A 35 -4.12 -9.04 -7.77
N TYR A 36 -5.42 -8.71 -7.61
CA TYR A 36 -6.51 -9.67 -7.41
C TYR A 36 -6.31 -10.64 -6.24
N SER A 37 -5.54 -10.22 -5.22
CA SER A 37 -5.13 -11.07 -4.10
C SER A 37 -5.14 -10.37 -2.74
N HIS A 38 -5.69 -9.14 -2.65
CA HIS A 38 -5.63 -8.30 -1.45
C HIS A 38 -6.17 -9.00 -0.21
N ALA A 39 -7.39 -9.54 -0.27
CA ALA A 39 -8.00 -10.26 0.86
C ALA A 39 -7.16 -11.47 1.28
N ARG A 40 -6.61 -12.22 0.30
CA ARG A 40 -5.78 -13.38 0.62
C ARG A 40 -4.44 -12.98 1.24
N ALA A 41 -3.82 -11.92 0.72
CA ALA A 41 -2.57 -11.40 1.27
C ALA A 41 -2.80 -10.88 2.70
N HIS A 42 -3.88 -10.10 2.92
CA HIS A 42 -4.25 -9.61 4.24
C HIS A 42 -4.43 -10.76 5.25
N GLN A 43 -5.23 -11.78 4.90
CA GLN A 43 -5.42 -12.94 5.76
C GLN A 43 -4.10 -13.63 6.11
N MET A 44 -3.19 -13.82 5.13
CA MET A 44 -1.92 -14.52 5.36
C MET A 44 -0.99 -13.74 6.29
N VAL A 45 -0.85 -12.41 6.13
CA VAL A 45 0.01 -11.61 7.01
C VAL A 45 -0.58 -11.45 8.40
N LYS A 46 -1.91 -11.33 8.50
CA LYS A 46 -2.64 -11.26 9.78
C LYS A 46 -2.52 -12.55 10.57
N ASP A 47 -2.80 -13.70 9.95
CA ASP A 47 -2.72 -15.02 10.62
C ASP A 47 -1.30 -15.35 11.09
N ALA A 48 -0.29 -14.85 10.37
CA ALA A 48 1.11 -15.02 10.73
C ALA A 48 1.62 -13.99 11.74
N GLY A 49 0.81 -13.07 12.20
CA GLY A 49 1.18 -12.05 13.20
C GLY A 49 2.24 -11.06 12.69
N VAL A 50 2.23 -10.72 11.41
CA VAL A 50 3.13 -9.68 10.88
C VAL A 50 2.83 -8.37 11.59
N LYS A 51 3.84 -7.73 12.19
CA LYS A 51 3.64 -6.50 12.98
C LYS A 51 3.32 -5.29 12.12
N GLN A 52 3.98 -5.14 10.98
CA GLN A 52 3.84 -3.99 10.10
C GLN A 52 3.77 -4.44 8.64
N ALA A 53 2.73 -4.02 7.93
CA ALA A 53 2.58 -4.30 6.51
C ALA A 53 2.04 -3.08 5.76
N VAL A 54 2.51 -2.89 4.53
CA VAL A 54 2.05 -1.86 3.61
C VAL A 54 1.47 -2.55 2.37
N PHE A 55 0.22 -2.34 2.09
CA PHE A 55 -0.39 -2.69 0.81
C PHE A 55 -0.11 -1.57 -0.18
N HIS A 56 0.99 -1.72 -0.93
CA HIS A 56 1.43 -0.67 -1.82
C HIS A 56 0.52 -0.54 -3.05
N TRP A 57 0.40 0.70 -3.56
CA TRP A 57 -0.50 1.02 -4.68
C TRP A 57 -1.89 0.39 -4.47
N TYR A 58 -2.50 0.69 -3.33
CA TYR A 58 -3.76 0.03 -2.97
C TYR A 58 -4.89 0.38 -3.94
N SER A 59 -5.30 -0.60 -4.71
CA SER A 59 -6.43 -0.54 -5.66
C SER A 59 -7.35 -1.76 -5.47
N GLY A 60 -7.36 -2.29 -4.26
CA GLY A 60 -8.18 -3.42 -3.85
C GLY A 60 -9.62 -3.05 -3.48
N PRO A 61 -10.41 -4.04 -3.03
CA PRO A 61 -11.78 -3.83 -2.60
C PRO A 61 -11.86 -2.80 -1.46
N ILE A 62 -12.85 -1.88 -1.56
CA ILE A 62 -13.04 -0.81 -0.56
C ILE A 62 -13.53 -1.37 0.77
N ASP A 63 -14.36 -2.39 0.73
CA ASP A 63 -14.86 -3.11 1.92
C ASP A 63 -13.76 -3.78 2.74
N LEU A 64 -12.60 -4.06 2.13
CA LEU A 64 -11.43 -4.60 2.83
C LEU A 64 -10.60 -3.52 3.55
N VAL A 65 -10.76 -2.24 3.19
CA VAL A 65 -9.97 -1.13 3.79
C VAL A 65 -10.11 -1.06 5.31
N PRO A 66 -11.32 -1.12 5.91
CA PRO A 66 -11.46 -1.11 7.36
C PRO A 66 -10.76 -2.28 8.06
N GLU A 67 -10.77 -3.46 7.45
CA GLU A 67 -10.14 -4.66 8.02
C GLU A 67 -8.61 -4.55 8.02
N ILE A 68 -8.03 -4.03 6.93
CA ILE A 68 -6.59 -3.77 6.82
C ILE A 68 -6.17 -2.73 7.86
N ALA A 69 -6.91 -1.63 7.96
CA ALA A 69 -6.64 -0.56 8.92
C ALA A 69 -6.77 -1.04 10.38
N ALA A 70 -7.82 -1.82 10.70
CA ALA A 70 -8.03 -2.41 12.02
C ALA A 70 -6.92 -3.42 12.42
N SER A 71 -6.23 -3.99 11.44
CA SER A 71 -5.05 -4.84 11.68
C SER A 71 -3.78 -4.02 11.96
N GLY A 72 -3.84 -2.69 11.93
CA GLY A 72 -2.69 -1.81 12.12
C GLY A 72 -1.80 -1.69 10.88
N TYR A 73 -2.29 -2.12 9.72
CA TYR A 73 -1.55 -2.08 8.46
C TYR A 73 -1.84 -0.81 7.65
N TYR A 74 -0.96 -0.52 6.71
CA TYR A 74 -0.99 0.67 5.88
C TYR A 74 -1.35 0.36 4.44
N MET A 75 -1.87 1.36 3.77
CA MET A 75 -2.16 1.36 2.33
C MET A 75 -1.52 2.60 1.72
N SER A 76 -0.84 2.47 0.58
CA SER A 76 -0.16 3.60 -0.02
C SER A 76 -0.87 4.12 -1.27
N ALA A 77 -0.80 5.43 -1.42
CA ALA A 77 -1.12 6.16 -2.63
C ALA A 77 0.13 6.35 -3.49
N CYS A 78 -0.03 6.29 -4.82
CA CYS A 78 1.02 6.48 -5.80
C CYS A 78 0.53 7.40 -6.94
N PRO A 79 1.38 7.79 -7.91
CA PRO A 79 0.99 8.66 -9.02
C PRO A 79 -0.17 8.15 -9.88
N ALA A 80 -0.58 6.89 -9.77
CA ALA A 80 -1.79 6.38 -10.42
C ALA A 80 -3.07 7.15 -10.04
N LEU A 81 -3.06 7.95 -8.96
CA LEU A 81 -4.12 8.90 -8.62
C LEU A 81 -4.46 9.89 -9.75
N ILE A 82 -3.57 10.08 -10.71
CA ILE A 82 -3.80 10.97 -11.86
C ILE A 82 -4.93 10.42 -12.76
N TYR A 83 -5.07 9.10 -12.88
CA TYR A 83 -5.92 8.50 -13.91
C TYR A 83 -6.73 7.27 -13.47
N ASN A 84 -6.40 6.64 -12.35
CA ASN A 84 -7.02 5.37 -11.97
C ASN A 84 -8.19 5.61 -10.98
N PRO A 85 -9.45 5.53 -11.43
CA PRO A 85 -10.60 5.81 -10.57
C PRO A 85 -10.72 4.83 -9.39
N TYR A 86 -10.35 3.56 -9.57
CA TYR A 86 -10.38 2.58 -8.48
C TYR A 86 -9.37 2.91 -7.39
N HIS A 87 -8.17 3.40 -7.79
CA HIS A 87 -7.17 3.84 -6.83
C HIS A 87 -7.61 5.10 -6.09
N ILE A 88 -8.19 6.08 -6.81
CA ILE A 88 -8.74 7.31 -6.22
C ILE A 88 -9.80 6.97 -5.18
N GLU A 89 -10.75 6.11 -5.53
CA GLU A 89 -11.86 5.72 -4.64
C GLU A 89 -11.34 4.97 -3.40
N ALA A 90 -10.40 4.04 -3.60
CA ALA A 90 -9.76 3.32 -2.50
C ALA A 90 -9.03 4.28 -1.54
N ILE A 91 -8.23 5.22 -2.05
CA ILE A 91 -7.49 6.19 -1.23
C ILE A 91 -8.40 7.16 -0.47
N ARG A 92 -9.56 7.48 -1.02
CA ARG A 92 -10.61 8.22 -0.28
C ARG A 92 -11.11 7.46 0.94
N ALA A 93 -11.24 6.14 0.84
CA ALA A 93 -11.74 5.30 1.92
C ALA A 93 -10.68 4.97 2.99
N VAL A 94 -9.39 5.07 2.67
CA VAL A 94 -8.30 4.76 3.63
C VAL A 94 -8.30 5.76 4.78
N PRO A 95 -8.37 5.31 6.05
CA PRO A 95 -8.20 6.21 7.19
C PRO A 95 -6.85 6.93 7.12
N LEU A 96 -6.84 8.23 7.44
CA LEU A 96 -5.62 9.03 7.36
C LEU A 96 -4.48 8.45 8.21
N SER A 97 -4.81 7.80 9.34
CA SER A 97 -3.86 7.09 10.21
C SER A 97 -3.21 5.85 9.59
N SER A 98 -3.75 5.35 8.46
CA SER A 98 -3.27 4.17 7.74
C SER A 98 -2.77 4.48 6.32
N LEU A 99 -2.72 5.77 5.96
CA LEU A 99 -2.28 6.21 4.63
C LEU A 99 -0.77 6.42 4.58
N LEU A 100 -0.15 5.96 3.49
CA LEU A 100 1.23 6.27 3.09
C LEU A 100 1.26 6.85 1.69
N LEU A 101 2.36 7.50 1.32
CA LEU A 101 2.62 8.01 -0.02
C LEU A 101 3.87 7.34 -0.59
N GLU A 102 3.83 7.08 -1.88
CA GLU A 102 4.94 6.50 -2.62
C GLU A 102 4.99 7.01 -4.07
N THR A 103 6.00 6.58 -4.81
CA THR A 103 6.12 6.86 -6.24
C THR A 103 6.19 5.59 -7.08
N ASP A 104 6.50 4.45 -6.46
CA ASP A 104 6.76 3.16 -7.12
C ASP A 104 7.74 3.31 -8.32
N CYS A 105 8.73 4.22 -8.17
CA CYS A 105 9.70 4.45 -9.24
C CYS A 105 10.62 3.22 -9.44
N PRO A 106 10.97 2.89 -10.69
CA PRO A 106 10.84 3.66 -11.94
C PRO A 106 9.60 3.32 -12.80
N VAL A 107 8.45 2.96 -12.21
CA VAL A 107 7.23 2.64 -12.96
C VAL A 107 6.79 3.82 -13.83
N THR A 108 6.32 3.54 -15.04
CA THR A 108 5.74 4.54 -15.93
C THR A 108 4.21 4.55 -15.78
N TYR A 109 3.67 5.69 -15.35
CA TYR A 109 2.24 5.96 -15.25
C TYR A 109 1.76 6.70 -16.49
N GLN A 110 1.18 5.99 -17.46
CA GLN A 110 0.88 6.53 -18.79
C GLN A 110 2.13 7.14 -19.46
N THR A 111 2.30 8.46 -19.42
CA THR A 111 3.47 9.19 -19.98
C THR A 111 4.46 9.66 -18.91
N LEU A 112 4.12 9.50 -17.62
CA LEU A 112 4.97 9.93 -16.52
C LEU A 112 5.93 8.81 -16.11
N GLU A 113 7.21 8.94 -16.44
CA GLU A 113 8.27 8.12 -15.87
C GLU A 113 8.48 8.52 -14.40
N SER A 114 8.14 7.65 -13.47
CA SER A 114 8.15 7.97 -12.05
C SER A 114 9.57 8.12 -11.50
N ARG A 115 9.74 9.13 -10.63
CA ARG A 115 10.97 9.45 -9.90
C ARG A 115 10.65 9.75 -8.43
N PRO A 116 11.60 9.63 -7.49
CA PRO A 116 11.34 9.89 -6.08
C PRO A 116 10.73 11.26 -5.79
N VAL A 117 11.10 12.31 -6.54
CA VAL A 117 10.53 13.67 -6.40
C VAL A 117 9.01 13.72 -6.67
N HIS A 118 8.46 12.77 -7.42
CA HIS A 118 7.02 12.71 -7.71
C HIS A 118 6.16 12.29 -6.51
N VAL A 119 6.76 12.01 -5.35
CA VAL A 119 6.00 11.87 -4.10
C VAL A 119 5.21 13.14 -3.79
N ARG A 120 5.70 14.33 -4.19
CA ARG A 120 4.97 15.58 -4.10
C ARG A 120 3.70 15.58 -4.95
N LEU A 121 3.78 15.09 -6.18
CA LEU A 121 2.61 14.92 -7.05
C LEU A 121 1.58 13.97 -6.42
N THR A 122 2.06 12.86 -5.83
CA THR A 122 1.18 11.92 -5.11
C THR A 122 0.49 12.61 -3.93
N LEU A 123 1.22 13.43 -3.17
CA LEU A 123 0.66 14.24 -2.06
C LEU A 123 -0.44 15.17 -2.56
N GLU A 124 -0.18 15.94 -3.61
CA GLU A 124 -1.14 16.89 -4.20
C GLU A 124 -2.42 16.17 -4.67
N LYS A 125 -2.26 15.03 -5.35
CA LYS A 125 -3.40 14.23 -5.84
C LYS A 125 -4.15 13.51 -4.71
N ALA A 126 -3.48 13.09 -3.65
CA ALA A 126 -4.14 12.52 -2.47
C ALA A 126 -4.96 13.58 -1.73
N ALA A 127 -4.42 14.77 -1.53
CA ALA A 127 -5.12 15.89 -0.91
C ALA A 127 -6.38 16.28 -1.72
N GLU A 128 -6.23 16.45 -3.04
CA GLU A 128 -7.36 16.72 -3.96
C GLU A 128 -8.44 15.62 -3.87
N ALA A 129 -8.03 14.36 -3.94
CA ALA A 129 -8.97 13.23 -3.91
C ALA A 129 -9.74 13.14 -2.59
N ARG A 130 -9.13 13.51 -1.46
CA ARG A 130 -9.69 13.38 -0.12
C ARG A 130 -10.39 14.65 0.38
N GLY A 131 -10.13 15.80 -0.25
CA GLY A 131 -10.63 17.10 0.22
C GLY A 131 -9.94 17.56 1.51
N GLU A 132 -8.71 17.12 1.74
CA GLU A 132 -7.85 17.48 2.89
C GLU A 132 -6.73 18.42 2.45
N THR A 133 -6.10 19.12 3.37
CA THR A 133 -4.98 20.03 3.04
C THR A 133 -3.68 19.25 2.77
N LEU A 134 -2.76 19.87 2.03
CA LEU A 134 -1.43 19.29 1.79
C LEU A 134 -0.68 19.04 3.10
N GLU A 135 -0.81 19.97 4.04
CA GLU A 135 -0.17 19.93 5.36
C GLU A 135 -0.69 18.77 6.20
N GLU A 136 -2.00 18.54 6.22
CA GLU A 136 -2.62 17.42 6.95
C GLU A 136 -2.15 16.07 6.39
N ILE A 137 -2.22 15.88 5.07
CA ILE A 137 -1.76 14.65 4.43
C ILE A 137 -0.26 14.44 4.66
N ALA A 138 0.57 15.48 4.46
CA ALA A 138 2.01 15.38 4.64
C ALA A 138 2.40 15.04 6.08
N ALA A 139 1.79 15.70 7.06
CA ALA A 139 2.05 15.44 8.47
C ALA A 139 1.66 14.01 8.87
N ALA A 140 0.44 13.59 8.49
CA ALA A 140 -0.07 12.27 8.84
C ALA A 140 0.74 11.14 8.18
N THR A 141 1.01 11.24 6.87
CA THR A 141 1.74 10.19 6.14
C THR A 141 3.20 10.12 6.57
N THR A 142 3.83 11.24 6.94
CA THR A 142 5.17 11.25 7.54
C THR A 142 5.17 10.54 8.90
N ALA A 143 4.21 10.85 9.77
CA ALA A 143 4.08 10.18 11.07
C ALA A 143 3.80 8.67 10.90
N ASN A 144 2.97 8.29 9.93
CA ASN A 144 2.68 6.91 9.59
C ASN A 144 3.94 6.17 9.11
N ALA A 145 4.72 6.79 8.21
CA ALA A 145 5.96 6.20 7.72
C ALA A 145 6.96 5.95 8.85
N ARG A 146 7.12 6.94 9.75
CA ARG A 146 7.96 6.77 10.95
C ARG A 146 7.53 5.59 11.81
N ARG A 147 6.24 5.47 12.08
CA ARG A 147 5.71 4.32 12.85
C ARG A 147 5.88 2.99 12.13
N CYS A 148 5.62 2.96 10.83
CA CYS A 148 5.70 1.73 10.03
C CYS A 148 7.14 1.21 9.91
N PHE A 149 8.09 2.10 9.68
CA PHE A 149 9.48 1.74 9.36
C PHE A 149 10.46 1.92 10.52
N GLY A 150 10.02 2.50 11.65
CA GLY A 150 10.88 2.71 12.83
C GLY A 150 11.98 3.75 12.60
N ILE A 151 11.71 4.84 11.87
CA ILE A 151 12.67 5.91 11.50
C ILE A 151 12.29 7.25 12.11
#